data_538c437a116b7353ed6ccf377b44ee12
#
_entry.id   538c437a116b7353ed6ccf377b44ee12
#
_cell.length_a   1.000
_cell.length_b   1.000
_cell.length_c   1.000
_cell.angle_alpha   90.00
_cell.angle_beta   90.00
_cell.angle_gamma   90.00
#
_symmetry.space_group_name_H-M   'P 1'
#
loop_
_entity.id
_entity.type
_entity.pdbx_description
1 polymer ?
#
loop_
_entity_poly.entity_id
_entity_poly.type
_entity_poly.pdbx_seq_one_letter_code
_entity_poly.pdbx_strand_id
1 'polypeptide(L)'
;MMKRFVKHISFLLIAAFLVSGCAVGPNFMRPAVTVPDNFRSAPTSPEPYSIADLPWWLVFQDETLQNLIQQALANNYDLRIAVSRVEQARQIAAQARAQFFPQVNYDGGIGKGKNALFGAIAPNDGQTQASALLDLSVFWEVDLWGRIRRLNEAARAQFLATEEARRGVTISLVSSVAQAYFELLELDLQLEIARRNTQSFADTLRIFSMRLEQGVASKLETSSAEALLAGTAANIPEFERQIVLKENQINVLLGRNPAPVERTARLLEESMPVEIPAGLPSTLLERRPDIREAEETLRAANAQVGVAVANFFPQIGLTALFGKASPELSDFTSGKTSLWSVAANMAGPIFQGGALVAQYRQTVAVWEEAKLRYEQAVLNAFQEVSNALISREKYQEVQVQQSRSVKAYEEAVQVSLKRYVAGKASYYEVLQNQQNLFPAETVLAQTELNRLLVVVQLYKALGGGWTAAEGLPATP
;
A
#
# COMPACT_ATOMS: atom_id res chain seq x y z
N MET A 1 35.29 13.00 -54.95
CA MET A 1 34.33 12.15 -54.20
C MET A 1 34.77 11.85 -52.76
N MET A 2 36.00 11.43 -52.51
CA MET A 2 36.56 11.03 -51.22
C MET A 2 36.50 12.13 -50.11
N LYS A 3 36.75 13.43 -50.45
CA LYS A 3 36.66 14.52 -49.47
C LYS A 3 35.24 14.83 -48.96
N ARG A 4 34.19 14.57 -49.73
CA ARG A 4 32.80 14.69 -49.30
C ARG A 4 32.40 13.51 -48.40
N PHE A 5 32.84 12.30 -48.73
CA PHE A 5 32.58 11.09 -47.91
C PHE A 5 33.23 11.17 -46.53
N VAL A 6 34.45 11.65 -46.42
CA VAL A 6 35.14 11.88 -45.15
C VAL A 6 34.43 12.95 -44.31
N LYS A 7 33.94 14.03 -44.92
CA LYS A 7 33.15 15.06 -44.19
C LYS A 7 31.83 14.48 -43.63
N HIS A 8 31.14 13.61 -44.36
CA HIS A 8 29.89 12.99 -43.88
C HIS A 8 30.16 11.96 -42.77
N ILE A 9 31.27 11.20 -42.86
CA ILE A 9 31.70 10.26 -41.80
C ILE A 9 32.12 11.02 -40.52
N SER A 10 32.88 12.11 -40.67
CA SER A 10 33.25 12.97 -39.52
C SER A 10 32.02 13.61 -38.87
N PHE A 11 31.05 14.05 -39.66
CA PHE A 11 29.79 14.61 -39.17
C PHE A 11 28.95 13.53 -38.46
N LEU A 12 28.86 12.31 -38.99
CA LEU A 12 28.21 11.16 -38.34
C LEU A 12 28.89 10.73 -37.07
N LEU A 13 30.23 10.70 -37.01
CA LEU A 13 31.00 10.40 -35.84
C LEU A 13 30.86 11.48 -34.74
N ILE A 14 30.87 12.75 -35.11
CA ILE A 14 30.60 13.86 -34.19
C ILE A 14 29.16 13.80 -33.68
N ALA A 15 28.18 13.51 -34.56
CA ALA A 15 26.78 13.32 -34.14
C ALA A 15 26.61 12.10 -33.20
N ALA A 16 27.29 10.98 -33.50
CA ALA A 16 27.29 9.81 -32.62
C ALA A 16 27.95 10.08 -31.25
N PHE A 17 29.02 10.88 -31.22
CA PHE A 17 29.66 11.32 -29.95
C PHE A 17 28.79 12.30 -29.16
N LEU A 18 28.01 13.13 -29.82
CA LEU A 18 27.04 14.03 -29.17
C LEU A 18 25.84 13.27 -28.58
N VAL A 19 25.45 12.13 -29.17
CA VAL A 19 24.36 11.27 -28.67
C VAL A 19 24.81 10.45 -27.45
N SER A 20 26.12 10.16 -27.29
CA SER A 20 26.67 9.46 -26.13
C SER A 20 27.06 10.40 -24.96
N GLY A 21 26.54 11.64 -24.93
CA GLY A 21 26.79 12.61 -23.87
C GLY A 21 26.56 12.03 -22.47
N CYS A 22 27.52 12.18 -21.57
CA CYS A 22 27.41 11.74 -20.18
C CYS A 22 26.28 12.49 -19.47
N ALA A 23 25.34 11.76 -18.88
CA ALA A 23 24.35 12.37 -18.00
C ALA A 23 25.08 12.87 -16.72
N VAL A 24 24.96 14.18 -16.42
CA VAL A 24 25.57 14.76 -15.23
C VAL A 24 24.83 14.35 -13.96
N GLY A 25 25.50 14.52 -12.81
CA GLY A 25 24.95 14.14 -11.50
C GLY A 25 25.27 12.69 -11.11
N PRO A 26 24.90 12.29 -9.88
CA PRO A 26 25.23 10.98 -9.35
C PRO A 26 24.41 9.87 -10.01
N ASN A 27 25.04 8.72 -10.27
CA ASN A 27 24.30 7.51 -10.62
C ASN A 27 23.75 6.87 -9.35
N PHE A 28 22.57 6.24 -9.46
CA PHE A 28 21.97 5.55 -8.33
C PHE A 28 22.85 4.38 -7.89
N MET A 29 23.05 4.28 -6.57
CA MET A 29 23.65 3.15 -5.90
C MET A 29 22.74 2.80 -4.71
N ARG A 30 22.34 1.52 -4.61
CA ARG A 30 21.56 1.05 -3.47
C ARG A 30 22.37 1.25 -2.18
N PRO A 31 21.81 1.93 -1.15
CA PRO A 31 22.50 2.05 0.13
C PRO A 31 22.78 0.67 0.75
N ALA A 32 23.96 0.52 1.34
CA ALA A 32 24.26 -0.67 2.13
C ALA A 32 23.47 -0.62 3.44
N VAL A 33 22.66 -1.63 3.69
CA VAL A 33 21.92 -1.80 4.94
C VAL A 33 22.44 -3.03 5.68
N THR A 34 22.48 -2.96 7.01
CA THR A 34 22.88 -4.11 7.83
C THR A 34 21.72 -5.13 7.85
N VAL A 35 21.96 -6.30 7.30
CA VAL A 35 21.03 -7.43 7.30
C VAL A 35 21.51 -8.41 8.36
N PRO A 36 20.68 -8.81 9.34
CA PRO A 36 21.05 -9.83 10.31
C PRO A 36 21.14 -11.21 9.63
N ASP A 37 22.00 -12.07 10.12
CA ASP A 37 22.13 -13.45 9.59
C ASP A 37 20.85 -14.27 9.80
N ASN A 38 20.15 -14.01 10.92
CA ASN A 38 18.89 -14.67 11.27
C ASN A 38 17.89 -13.65 11.86
N PHE A 39 16.60 -13.91 11.70
CA PHE A 39 15.58 -13.17 12.45
C PHE A 39 15.70 -13.49 13.94
N ARG A 40 15.49 -12.50 14.79
CA ARG A 40 15.34 -12.72 16.22
C ARG A 40 14.16 -13.66 16.47
N SER A 41 14.35 -14.68 17.31
CA SER A 41 13.31 -15.70 17.62
C SER A 41 12.95 -16.63 16.44
N ALA A 42 13.77 -16.67 15.39
CA ALA A 42 13.65 -17.72 14.38
C ALA A 42 14.17 -19.07 14.93
N PRO A 43 13.70 -20.21 14.39
CA PRO A 43 14.31 -21.51 14.64
C PRO A 43 15.80 -21.49 14.28
N THR A 44 16.59 -22.35 14.96
CA THR A 44 18.06 -22.32 14.94
C THR A 44 18.70 -22.55 13.56
N SER A 45 17.95 -23.02 12.57
CA SER A 45 18.41 -23.19 11.20
C SER A 45 17.53 -22.38 10.25
N PRO A 46 18.10 -21.41 9.52
CA PRO A 46 17.35 -20.68 8.50
C PRO A 46 16.97 -21.65 7.35
N GLU A 47 15.69 -21.73 7.05
CA GLU A 47 15.20 -22.49 5.91
C GLU A 47 15.25 -21.63 4.65
N PRO A 48 15.62 -22.19 3.49
CA PRO A 48 15.74 -21.41 2.25
C PRO A 48 14.38 -21.00 1.66
N TYR A 49 13.28 -21.63 2.09
CA TYR A 49 11.92 -21.31 1.66
C TYR A 49 11.13 -20.61 2.76
N SER A 50 10.10 -19.88 2.35
CA SER A 50 9.26 -19.07 3.23
C SER A 50 7.79 -19.37 2.97
N ILE A 51 6.95 -19.23 4.02
CA ILE A 51 5.50 -19.28 3.84
C ILE A 51 5.02 -18.23 2.82
N ALA A 52 5.74 -17.13 2.67
CA ALA A 52 5.45 -16.10 1.68
C ALA A 52 5.66 -16.56 0.22
N ASP A 53 6.30 -17.72 -0.01
CA ASP A 53 6.41 -18.35 -1.32
C ASP A 53 5.09 -19.01 -1.73
N LEU A 54 4.22 -19.30 -0.76
CA LEU A 54 2.93 -19.91 -1.01
C LEU A 54 1.91 -18.84 -1.40
N PRO A 55 1.04 -19.14 -2.38
CA PRO A 55 -0.10 -18.30 -2.65
C PRO A 55 -1.05 -18.29 -1.45
N TRP A 56 -1.74 -17.16 -1.23
CA TRP A 56 -2.58 -16.96 -0.04
C TRP A 56 -3.68 -18.04 0.14
N TRP A 57 -4.19 -18.64 -0.94
CA TRP A 57 -5.20 -19.71 -0.84
C TRP A 57 -4.64 -21.06 -0.38
N LEU A 58 -3.35 -21.29 -0.42
CA LEU A 58 -2.71 -22.43 0.23
C LEU A 58 -2.42 -22.17 1.71
N VAL A 59 -2.33 -20.91 2.11
CA VAL A 59 -2.16 -20.50 3.50
C VAL A 59 -3.49 -20.49 4.23
N PHE A 60 -4.52 -19.89 3.63
CA PHE A 60 -5.87 -19.81 4.17
C PHE A 60 -6.76 -20.86 3.49
N GLN A 61 -6.99 -21.99 4.18
CA GLN A 61 -7.65 -23.16 3.59
C GLN A 61 -9.19 -23.11 3.67
N ASP A 62 -9.77 -22.13 4.38
CA ASP A 62 -11.21 -21.91 4.43
C ASP A 62 -11.74 -21.39 3.08
N GLU A 63 -12.64 -22.14 2.45
CA GLU A 63 -13.23 -21.78 1.16
C GLU A 63 -14.04 -20.48 1.22
N THR A 64 -14.72 -20.21 2.35
CA THR A 64 -15.47 -18.96 2.55
C THR A 64 -14.52 -17.77 2.58
N LEU A 65 -13.44 -17.87 3.35
CA LEU A 65 -12.40 -16.84 3.40
C LEU A 65 -11.77 -16.62 2.02
N GLN A 66 -11.46 -17.69 1.30
CA GLN A 66 -10.92 -17.60 -0.06
C GLN A 66 -11.87 -16.83 -1.00
N ASN A 67 -13.16 -17.15 -0.96
CA ASN A 67 -14.17 -16.45 -1.75
C ASN A 67 -14.29 -14.96 -1.38
N LEU A 68 -14.24 -14.63 -0.09
CA LEU A 68 -14.25 -13.23 0.37
C LEU A 68 -13.00 -12.47 -0.12
N ILE A 69 -11.81 -13.06 -0.04
CA ILE A 69 -10.58 -12.45 -0.55
C ILE A 69 -10.68 -12.22 -2.06
N GLN A 70 -11.16 -13.20 -2.83
CA GLN A 70 -11.33 -13.04 -4.29
C GLN A 70 -12.31 -11.91 -4.63
N GLN A 71 -13.44 -11.81 -3.93
CA GLN A 71 -14.39 -10.72 -4.11
C GLN A 71 -13.77 -9.37 -3.77
N ALA A 72 -13.00 -9.29 -2.68
CA ALA A 72 -12.28 -8.07 -2.30
C ALA A 72 -11.27 -7.65 -3.37
N LEU A 73 -10.45 -8.57 -3.86
CA LEU A 73 -9.47 -8.31 -4.92
C LEU A 73 -10.12 -7.81 -6.23
N ALA A 74 -11.34 -8.28 -6.52
CA ALA A 74 -12.07 -7.86 -7.71
C ALA A 74 -12.74 -6.48 -7.57
N ASN A 75 -13.24 -6.13 -6.37
CA ASN A 75 -14.18 -5.02 -6.22
C ASN A 75 -13.72 -3.90 -5.27
N ASN A 76 -12.69 -4.13 -4.44
CA ASN A 76 -12.26 -3.16 -3.43
C ASN A 76 -11.87 -1.82 -4.06
N TYR A 77 -12.39 -0.73 -3.50
CA TYR A 77 -12.14 0.62 -4.02
C TYR A 77 -10.70 1.09 -3.82
N ASP A 78 -10.04 0.76 -2.70
CA ASP A 78 -8.67 1.18 -2.44
C ASP A 78 -7.71 0.54 -3.45
N LEU A 79 -7.93 -0.75 -3.78
CA LEU A 79 -7.16 -1.44 -4.81
C LEU A 79 -7.42 -0.83 -6.21
N ARG A 80 -8.66 -0.52 -6.55
CA ARG A 80 -9.01 0.15 -7.83
C ARG A 80 -8.42 1.56 -7.92
N ILE A 81 -8.38 2.30 -6.82
CA ILE A 81 -7.70 3.60 -6.73
C ILE A 81 -6.19 3.41 -6.94
N ALA A 82 -5.58 2.39 -6.32
CA ALA A 82 -4.16 2.09 -6.52
C ALA A 82 -3.84 1.76 -7.97
N VAL A 83 -4.67 0.97 -8.65
CA VAL A 83 -4.55 0.69 -10.11
C VAL A 83 -4.62 1.98 -10.92
N SER A 84 -5.57 2.87 -10.61
CA SER A 84 -5.69 4.17 -11.29
C SER A 84 -4.47 5.06 -11.06
N ARG A 85 -3.85 5.02 -9.88
CA ARG A 85 -2.60 5.75 -9.59
C ARG A 85 -1.42 5.21 -10.40
N VAL A 86 -1.33 3.90 -10.58
CA VAL A 86 -0.32 3.27 -11.47
C VAL A 86 -0.46 3.79 -12.88
N GLU A 87 -1.70 3.86 -13.42
CA GLU A 87 -1.92 4.40 -14.75
C GLU A 87 -1.56 5.89 -14.85
N GLN A 88 -1.90 6.72 -13.86
CA GLN A 88 -1.46 8.11 -13.79
C GLN A 88 0.08 8.23 -13.82
N ALA A 89 0.78 7.44 -13.01
CA ALA A 89 2.24 7.45 -12.97
C ALA A 89 2.85 6.97 -14.29
N ARG A 90 2.25 5.98 -14.95
CA ARG A 90 2.63 5.51 -16.29
C ARG A 90 2.52 6.65 -17.32
N GLN A 91 1.44 7.42 -17.31
CA GLN A 91 1.25 8.53 -18.23
C GLN A 91 2.21 9.70 -17.92
N ILE A 92 2.56 9.95 -16.66
CA ILE A 92 3.58 10.92 -16.29
C ILE A 92 4.96 10.48 -16.84
N ALA A 93 5.31 9.20 -16.72
CA ALA A 93 6.53 8.67 -17.31
C ALA A 93 6.53 8.77 -18.85
N ALA A 94 5.39 8.55 -19.49
CA ALA A 94 5.22 8.76 -20.94
C ALA A 94 5.42 10.23 -21.34
N GLN A 95 4.90 11.18 -20.55
CA GLN A 95 5.12 12.62 -20.77
C GLN A 95 6.61 13.00 -20.61
N ALA A 96 7.29 12.45 -19.60
CA ALA A 96 8.75 12.68 -19.45
C ALA A 96 9.53 12.11 -20.65
N ARG A 97 9.14 10.93 -21.14
CA ARG A 97 9.74 10.32 -22.33
C ARG A 97 9.46 11.12 -23.60
N ALA A 98 8.31 11.77 -23.71
CA ALA A 98 7.96 12.58 -24.85
C ALA A 98 8.93 13.77 -25.07
N GLN A 99 9.62 14.23 -24.01
CA GLN A 99 10.62 15.31 -24.12
C GLN A 99 11.87 14.92 -24.94
N PHE A 100 12.10 13.63 -25.19
CA PHE A 100 13.14 13.19 -26.15
C PHE A 100 12.83 13.52 -27.60
N PHE A 101 11.60 13.83 -27.92
CA PHE A 101 11.14 14.06 -29.30
C PHE A 101 10.91 15.55 -29.56
N PRO A 102 11.07 15.99 -30.81
CA PRO A 102 10.68 17.34 -31.20
C PRO A 102 9.19 17.60 -30.91
N GLN A 103 8.89 18.77 -30.39
CA GLN A 103 7.52 19.27 -30.25
C GLN A 103 7.15 20.11 -31.46
N VAL A 104 6.00 19.81 -32.07
CA VAL A 104 5.47 20.52 -33.23
C VAL A 104 4.20 21.22 -32.79
N ASN A 105 4.19 22.55 -32.93
CA ASN A 105 3.05 23.39 -32.60
C ASN A 105 2.59 24.15 -33.85
N TYR A 106 1.37 24.63 -33.87
CA TYR A 106 0.89 25.58 -34.84
C TYR A 106 0.41 26.84 -34.13
N ASP A 107 0.71 27.97 -34.75
CA ASP A 107 0.23 29.27 -34.34
C ASP A 107 -0.50 29.95 -35.48
N GLY A 108 -1.65 30.54 -35.18
CA GLY A 108 -2.43 31.26 -36.18
C GLY A 108 -3.11 32.47 -35.58
N GLY A 109 -3.05 33.57 -36.30
CA GLY A 109 -3.69 34.80 -35.82
C GLY A 109 -3.95 35.79 -36.97
N ILE A 110 -5.04 36.49 -36.85
CA ILE A 110 -5.38 37.66 -37.67
C ILE A 110 -5.62 38.84 -36.73
N GLY A 111 -5.02 39.97 -37.05
CA GLY A 111 -5.17 41.16 -36.24
C GLY A 111 -5.22 42.41 -37.10
N LYS A 112 -5.81 43.49 -36.61
CA LYS A 112 -5.76 44.82 -37.18
C LYS A 112 -5.58 45.82 -36.06
N GLY A 113 -4.57 46.63 -36.18
CA GLY A 113 -4.26 47.58 -35.10
C GLY A 113 -3.42 48.75 -35.59
N LYS A 114 -3.33 49.76 -34.75
CA LYS A 114 -2.48 50.91 -34.97
C LYS A 114 -1.23 50.74 -34.10
N ASN A 115 -0.05 50.83 -34.71
CA ASN A 115 1.25 50.65 -34.01
C ASN A 115 1.42 49.30 -33.27
N ALA A 116 0.69 48.26 -33.67
CA ALA A 116 0.79 46.92 -33.08
C ALA A 116 0.81 45.85 -34.16
N LEU A 117 1.78 44.97 -34.14
CA LEU A 117 1.86 43.75 -34.95
C LEU A 117 2.16 42.59 -34.01
N PHE A 118 1.18 41.73 -33.71
CA PHE A 118 1.32 40.54 -32.84
C PHE A 118 2.12 40.81 -31.55
N GLY A 119 1.84 41.91 -30.84
CA GLY A 119 2.52 42.27 -29.62
C GLY A 119 3.89 42.96 -29.77
N ALA A 120 4.38 43.14 -31.01
CA ALA A 120 5.55 43.94 -31.31
C ALA A 120 5.13 45.36 -31.75
N ILE A 121 5.84 46.37 -31.27
CA ILE A 121 5.64 47.75 -31.70
C ILE A 121 6.28 47.87 -33.09
N ALA A 122 5.46 48.00 -34.11
CA ALA A 122 5.98 48.29 -35.45
C ALA A 122 6.26 49.81 -35.58
N PRO A 123 7.46 50.22 -36.04
CA PRO A 123 7.73 51.61 -36.33
C PRO A 123 7.02 52.01 -37.61
N ASN A 124 5.83 52.53 -37.49
CA ASN A 124 5.05 53.05 -38.60
C ASN A 124 4.33 54.35 -38.23
N ASP A 125 4.21 55.23 -39.12
CA ASP A 125 3.71 56.61 -39.00
C ASP A 125 2.24 56.74 -38.53
N GLY A 126 1.82 55.92 -37.57
CA GLY A 126 0.47 55.98 -37.00
C GLY A 126 -0.65 55.45 -37.90
N GLN A 127 -0.31 54.67 -38.95
CA GLN A 127 -1.30 53.99 -39.80
C GLN A 127 -1.81 52.67 -39.18
N THR A 128 -3.07 52.35 -39.42
CA THR A 128 -3.66 51.07 -39.05
C THR A 128 -3.19 50.00 -39.99
N GLN A 129 -2.56 48.95 -39.48
CA GLN A 129 -2.12 47.80 -40.25
C GLN A 129 -2.90 46.54 -39.87
N ALA A 130 -3.14 45.69 -40.84
CA ALA A 130 -3.63 44.34 -40.63
C ALA A 130 -2.41 43.38 -40.55
N SER A 131 -2.63 42.21 -40.01
CA SER A 131 -1.63 41.16 -39.97
C SER A 131 -2.33 39.79 -39.99
N ALA A 132 -1.81 38.88 -40.73
CA ALA A 132 -2.22 37.47 -40.72
C ALA A 132 -0.97 36.60 -40.59
N LEU A 133 -1.01 35.65 -39.66
CA LEU A 133 0.06 34.70 -39.44
C LEU A 133 -0.56 33.30 -39.34
N LEU A 134 0.10 32.35 -39.99
CA LEU A 134 -0.14 30.91 -39.77
C LEU A 134 1.19 30.22 -39.93
N ASP A 135 1.66 29.59 -38.87
CA ASP A 135 2.92 28.87 -38.89
C ASP A 135 2.88 27.54 -38.12
N LEU A 136 3.82 26.69 -38.51
CA LEU A 136 4.21 25.51 -37.78
C LEU A 136 5.58 25.76 -37.14
N SER A 137 5.67 25.62 -35.86
CA SER A 137 6.91 25.74 -35.07
C SER A 137 7.35 24.39 -34.53
N VAL A 138 8.63 24.10 -34.63
CA VAL A 138 9.28 22.92 -34.06
C VAL A 138 10.27 23.37 -33.04
N PHE A 139 10.20 22.75 -31.86
CA PHE A 139 11.19 22.94 -30.80
C PHE A 139 11.72 21.57 -30.37
N TRP A 140 13.05 21.45 -30.24
CA TRP A 140 13.70 20.26 -29.74
C TRP A 140 14.92 20.61 -28.89
N GLU A 141 14.97 20.12 -27.66
CA GLU A 141 16.14 20.26 -26.79
C GLU A 141 17.12 19.11 -27.04
N VAL A 142 18.37 19.47 -27.35
CA VAL A 142 19.47 18.49 -27.44
C VAL A 142 19.96 18.19 -26.02
N ASP A 143 19.68 16.99 -25.54
CA ASP A 143 19.98 16.56 -24.18
C ASP A 143 21.47 16.26 -23.95
N LEU A 144 22.34 17.28 -24.12
CA LEU A 144 23.78 17.11 -24.01
C LEU A 144 24.21 16.75 -22.57
N TRP A 145 23.59 17.39 -21.59
CA TRP A 145 23.93 17.23 -20.17
C TRP A 145 23.10 16.16 -19.47
N GLY A 146 22.15 15.54 -20.15
CA GLY A 146 21.32 14.48 -19.61
C GLY A 146 20.17 14.95 -18.74
N ARG A 147 19.74 16.19 -18.84
CA ARG A 147 18.59 16.72 -18.09
C ARG A 147 17.32 15.92 -18.38
N ILE A 148 17.02 15.68 -19.67
CA ILE A 148 15.83 14.91 -20.10
C ILE A 148 15.99 13.43 -19.72
N ARG A 149 17.19 12.86 -19.85
CA ARG A 149 17.48 11.49 -19.43
C ARG A 149 17.25 11.30 -17.95
N ARG A 150 17.73 12.21 -17.08
CA ARG A 150 17.53 12.18 -15.62
C ARG A 150 16.06 12.41 -15.26
N LEU A 151 15.36 13.30 -15.95
CA LEU A 151 13.91 13.50 -15.73
C LEU A 151 13.11 12.24 -16.06
N ASN A 152 13.42 11.58 -17.18
CA ASN A 152 12.80 10.32 -17.58
C ASN A 152 13.15 9.18 -16.61
N GLU A 153 14.41 9.10 -16.12
CA GLU A 153 14.84 8.16 -15.09
C GLU A 153 14.03 8.36 -13.80
N ALA A 154 13.88 9.60 -13.34
CA ALA A 154 13.08 9.92 -12.16
C ALA A 154 11.62 9.53 -12.32
N ALA A 155 10.99 9.89 -13.45
CA ALA A 155 9.59 9.58 -13.71
C ALA A 155 9.34 8.07 -13.84
N ARG A 156 10.29 7.33 -14.44
CA ARG A 156 10.21 5.86 -14.54
C ARG A 156 10.37 5.19 -13.17
N ALA A 157 11.29 5.65 -12.35
CA ALA A 157 11.46 5.14 -10.98
C ALA A 157 10.19 5.42 -10.15
N GLN A 158 9.61 6.62 -10.26
CA GLN A 158 8.35 6.94 -9.58
C GLN A 158 7.18 6.07 -10.05
N PHE A 159 7.11 5.72 -11.35
CA PHE A 159 6.13 4.75 -11.85
C PHE A 159 6.34 3.37 -11.21
N LEU A 160 7.56 2.87 -11.13
CA LEU A 160 7.87 1.59 -10.49
C LEU A 160 7.54 1.62 -8.98
N ALA A 161 7.85 2.72 -8.27
CA ALA A 161 7.44 2.90 -6.88
C ALA A 161 5.91 2.79 -6.70
N THR A 162 5.14 3.39 -7.61
CA THR A 162 3.67 3.31 -7.58
C THR A 162 3.14 1.90 -7.86
N GLU A 163 3.83 1.12 -8.71
CA GLU A 163 3.51 -0.30 -8.91
C GLU A 163 3.74 -1.13 -7.64
N GLU A 164 4.84 -0.89 -6.93
CA GLU A 164 5.10 -1.56 -5.66
C GLU A 164 4.10 -1.13 -4.57
N ALA A 165 3.73 0.17 -4.52
CA ALA A 165 2.66 0.65 -3.63
C ALA A 165 1.34 -0.10 -3.88
N ARG A 166 0.95 -0.35 -5.14
CA ARG A 166 -0.23 -1.16 -5.48
C ARG A 166 -0.12 -2.59 -4.94
N ARG A 167 1.07 -3.22 -5.05
CA ARG A 167 1.31 -4.55 -4.47
C ARG A 167 1.14 -4.53 -2.96
N GLY A 168 1.65 -3.49 -2.29
CA GLY A 168 1.47 -3.26 -0.86
C GLY A 168 -0.01 -3.16 -0.46
N VAL A 169 -0.83 -2.45 -1.25
CA VAL A 169 -2.28 -2.37 -1.06
C VAL A 169 -2.92 -3.76 -1.22
N THR A 170 -2.50 -4.56 -2.21
CA THR A 170 -3.01 -5.92 -2.41
C THR A 170 -2.76 -6.82 -1.19
N ILE A 171 -1.52 -6.86 -0.68
CA ILE A 171 -1.16 -7.63 0.53
C ILE A 171 -1.97 -7.17 1.74
N SER A 172 -2.08 -5.85 1.91
CA SER A 172 -2.83 -5.26 3.02
C SER A 172 -4.31 -5.60 2.95
N LEU A 173 -4.91 -5.60 1.75
CA LEU A 173 -6.30 -5.98 1.54
C LEU A 173 -6.55 -7.45 1.90
N VAL A 174 -5.74 -8.37 1.37
CA VAL A 174 -5.83 -9.82 1.69
C VAL A 174 -5.74 -10.03 3.19
N SER A 175 -4.76 -9.39 3.84
CA SER A 175 -4.57 -9.50 5.30
C SER A 175 -5.73 -8.91 6.08
N SER A 176 -6.29 -7.77 5.65
CA SER A 176 -7.42 -7.12 6.33
C SER A 176 -8.70 -7.93 6.22
N VAL A 177 -8.95 -8.57 5.07
CA VAL A 177 -10.12 -9.46 4.91
C VAL A 177 -9.96 -10.69 5.80
N ALA A 178 -8.79 -11.33 5.81
CA ALA A 178 -8.53 -12.48 6.66
C ALA A 178 -8.66 -12.14 8.15
N GLN A 179 -8.09 -11.01 8.57
CA GLN A 179 -8.21 -10.53 9.95
C GLN A 179 -9.67 -10.30 10.34
N ALA A 180 -10.42 -9.55 9.52
CA ALA A 180 -11.81 -9.23 9.82
C ALA A 180 -12.71 -10.48 9.85
N TYR A 181 -12.42 -11.48 9.01
CA TYR A 181 -13.12 -12.75 9.01
C TYR A 181 -12.84 -13.57 10.27
N PHE A 182 -11.59 -13.72 10.70
CA PHE A 182 -11.27 -14.43 11.94
C PHE A 182 -11.79 -13.72 13.18
N GLU A 183 -11.78 -12.38 13.20
CA GLU A 183 -12.43 -11.59 14.26
C GLU A 183 -13.95 -11.80 14.29
N LEU A 184 -14.58 -12.01 13.12
CA LEU A 184 -16.00 -12.35 13.03
C LEU A 184 -16.28 -13.75 13.60
N LEU A 185 -15.46 -14.76 13.27
CA LEU A 185 -15.58 -16.10 13.85
C LEU A 185 -15.36 -16.12 15.37
N GLU A 186 -14.47 -15.27 15.86
CA GLU A 186 -14.24 -15.12 17.30
C GLU A 186 -15.45 -14.51 18.00
N LEU A 187 -16.09 -13.50 17.43
CA LEU A 187 -17.31 -12.90 17.95
C LEU A 187 -18.47 -13.92 17.98
N ASP A 188 -18.60 -14.78 16.96
CA ASP A 188 -19.58 -15.88 16.95
C ASP A 188 -19.30 -16.85 18.10
N LEU A 189 -18.05 -17.21 18.35
CA LEU A 189 -17.66 -18.07 19.47
C LEU A 189 -17.95 -17.39 20.83
N GLN A 190 -17.65 -16.10 20.99
CA GLN A 190 -17.98 -15.35 22.20
C GLN A 190 -19.50 -15.30 22.45
N LEU A 191 -20.30 -15.12 21.40
CA LEU A 191 -21.76 -15.17 21.49
C LEU A 191 -22.25 -16.56 21.91
N GLU A 192 -21.68 -17.64 21.37
CA GLU A 192 -21.99 -19.01 21.77
C GLU A 192 -21.64 -19.24 23.25
N ILE A 193 -20.45 -18.81 23.69
CA ILE A 193 -20.01 -18.88 25.09
C ILE A 193 -20.97 -18.10 26.00
N ALA A 194 -21.34 -16.87 25.65
CA ALA A 194 -22.25 -16.04 26.44
C ALA A 194 -23.64 -16.69 26.57
N ARG A 195 -24.21 -17.22 25.48
CA ARG A 195 -25.50 -17.93 25.51
C ARG A 195 -25.45 -19.17 26.39
N ARG A 196 -24.41 -20.00 26.25
CA ARG A 196 -24.22 -21.21 27.05
C ARG A 196 -24.08 -20.90 28.55
N ASN A 197 -23.28 -19.90 28.90
CA ASN A 197 -23.11 -19.49 30.29
C ASN A 197 -24.39 -18.86 30.87
N THR A 198 -25.10 -18.04 30.10
CA THR A 198 -26.40 -17.48 30.49
C THR A 198 -27.40 -18.61 30.82
N GLN A 199 -27.47 -19.64 30.00
CA GLN A 199 -28.31 -20.80 30.27
C GLN A 199 -27.89 -21.53 31.57
N SER A 200 -26.60 -21.77 31.77
CA SER A 200 -26.04 -22.38 32.98
C SER A 200 -26.40 -21.58 34.26
N PHE A 201 -26.32 -20.24 34.17
CA PHE A 201 -26.66 -19.35 35.29
C PHE A 201 -28.17 -19.31 35.54
N ALA A 202 -29.02 -19.38 34.51
CA ALA A 202 -30.44 -19.49 34.62
C ALA A 202 -30.86 -20.83 35.32
N ASP A 203 -30.20 -21.94 35.00
CA ASP A 203 -30.42 -23.22 35.70
C ASP A 203 -29.97 -23.16 37.17
N THR A 204 -28.87 -22.47 37.45
CA THR A 204 -28.41 -22.26 38.83
C THR A 204 -29.42 -21.42 39.64
N LEU A 205 -29.87 -20.29 39.06
CA LEU A 205 -30.90 -19.45 39.67
C LEU A 205 -32.18 -20.23 39.95
N ARG A 206 -32.61 -21.08 39.04
CA ARG A 206 -33.80 -21.96 39.19
C ARG A 206 -33.62 -22.90 40.38
N ILE A 207 -32.45 -23.53 40.53
CA ILE A 207 -32.15 -24.41 41.69
C ILE A 207 -32.18 -23.61 43.01
N PHE A 208 -31.59 -22.43 43.03
CA PHE A 208 -31.56 -21.60 44.25
C PHE A 208 -32.95 -21.08 44.58
N SER A 209 -33.79 -20.71 43.59
CA SER A 209 -35.16 -20.27 43.81
C SER A 209 -36.05 -21.40 44.38
N MET A 210 -35.97 -22.65 43.90
CA MET A 210 -36.70 -23.80 44.45
C MET A 210 -36.28 -24.06 45.90
N ARG A 211 -34.99 -23.92 46.22
CA ARG A 211 -34.51 -24.11 47.62
C ARG A 211 -34.95 -22.95 48.54
N LEU A 212 -35.08 -21.74 48.06
CA LEU A 212 -35.63 -20.62 48.80
C LEU A 212 -37.10 -20.86 49.14
N GLU A 213 -37.91 -21.34 48.18
CA GLU A 213 -39.33 -21.68 48.41
C GLU A 213 -39.49 -22.78 49.43
N GLN A 214 -38.54 -23.69 49.52
CA GLN A 214 -38.49 -24.74 50.54
C GLN A 214 -37.92 -24.31 51.89
N GLY A 215 -37.50 -23.01 52.03
CA GLY A 215 -36.93 -22.45 53.25
C GLY A 215 -35.49 -22.89 53.57
N VAL A 216 -34.77 -23.50 52.60
CA VAL A 216 -33.39 -24.01 52.78
C VAL A 216 -32.31 -23.15 52.15
N ALA A 217 -32.70 -22.12 51.35
CA ALA A 217 -31.79 -21.12 50.80
C ALA A 217 -32.23 -19.69 51.22
N SER A 218 -31.32 -18.74 51.11
CA SER A 218 -31.57 -17.35 51.50
C SER A 218 -31.90 -16.48 50.27
N LYS A 219 -32.53 -15.34 50.46
CA LYS A 219 -32.74 -14.34 49.41
C LYS A 219 -31.42 -13.82 48.83
N LEU A 220 -30.34 -13.80 49.63
CA LEU A 220 -29.02 -13.40 49.18
C LEU A 220 -28.51 -14.33 48.05
N GLU A 221 -28.71 -15.65 48.18
CA GLU A 221 -28.31 -16.64 47.17
C GLU A 221 -28.99 -16.41 45.85
N THR A 222 -30.31 -16.23 45.83
CA THR A 222 -31.07 -15.98 44.61
C THR A 222 -30.74 -14.61 43.98
N SER A 223 -30.57 -13.56 44.82
CA SER A 223 -30.23 -12.23 44.29
C SER A 223 -28.81 -12.20 43.70
N SER A 224 -27.85 -12.94 44.29
CA SER A 224 -26.49 -13.05 43.73
C SER A 224 -26.47 -13.85 42.43
N ALA A 225 -27.24 -14.92 42.32
CA ALA A 225 -27.36 -15.70 41.09
C ALA A 225 -28.06 -14.91 39.98
N GLU A 226 -29.10 -14.13 40.31
CA GLU A 226 -29.80 -13.26 39.37
C GLU A 226 -28.88 -12.14 38.82
N ALA A 227 -28.08 -11.52 39.71
CA ALA A 227 -27.11 -10.50 39.30
C ALA A 227 -26.06 -11.07 38.30
N LEU A 228 -25.55 -12.29 38.58
CA LEU A 228 -24.62 -12.96 37.67
C LEU A 228 -25.25 -13.32 36.34
N LEU A 229 -26.49 -13.86 36.36
CA LEU A 229 -27.28 -14.16 35.16
C LEU A 229 -27.47 -12.88 34.31
N ALA A 230 -28.00 -11.81 34.90
CA ALA A 230 -28.28 -10.57 34.21
C ALA A 230 -27.00 -9.92 33.64
N GLY A 231 -25.91 -9.90 34.40
CA GLY A 231 -24.62 -9.39 33.96
C GLY A 231 -24.04 -10.16 32.77
N THR A 232 -24.20 -11.49 32.75
CA THR A 232 -23.72 -12.31 31.62
C THR A 232 -24.65 -12.20 30.42
N ALA A 233 -25.97 -12.21 30.62
CA ALA A 233 -26.95 -12.03 29.55
C ALA A 233 -26.80 -10.69 28.81
N ALA A 234 -26.34 -9.64 29.49
CA ALA A 234 -26.08 -8.34 28.88
C ALA A 234 -24.97 -8.37 27.80
N ASN A 235 -24.09 -9.38 27.83
CA ASN A 235 -23.06 -9.54 26.77
C ASN A 235 -23.66 -10.04 25.44
N ILE A 236 -24.81 -10.73 25.46
CA ILE A 236 -25.42 -11.29 24.24
C ILE A 236 -25.74 -10.17 23.21
N PRO A 237 -26.55 -9.16 23.54
CA PRO A 237 -26.84 -8.07 22.59
C PRO A 237 -25.59 -7.28 22.21
N GLU A 238 -24.58 -7.20 23.07
CA GLU A 238 -23.33 -6.52 22.74
C GLU A 238 -22.52 -7.31 21.70
N PHE A 239 -22.41 -8.62 21.82
CA PHE A 239 -21.77 -9.45 20.78
C PHE A 239 -22.57 -9.44 19.46
N GLU A 240 -23.91 -9.52 19.51
CA GLU A 240 -24.75 -9.40 18.33
C GLU A 240 -24.52 -8.07 17.60
N ARG A 241 -24.40 -6.97 18.32
CA ARG A 241 -24.04 -5.66 17.77
C ARG A 241 -22.66 -5.67 17.13
N GLN A 242 -21.66 -6.23 17.80
CA GLN A 242 -20.28 -6.30 17.30
C GLN A 242 -20.17 -7.16 16.03
N ILE A 243 -20.91 -8.27 15.96
CA ILE A 243 -21.01 -9.11 14.76
C ILE A 243 -21.49 -8.29 13.56
N VAL A 244 -22.60 -7.55 13.71
CA VAL A 244 -23.13 -6.72 12.63
C VAL A 244 -22.12 -5.65 12.20
N LEU A 245 -21.42 -5.01 13.13
CA LEU A 245 -20.38 -4.03 12.81
C LEU A 245 -19.22 -4.67 12.05
N LYS A 246 -18.82 -5.89 12.41
CA LYS A 246 -17.76 -6.63 11.74
C LYS A 246 -18.17 -7.06 10.33
N GLU A 247 -19.41 -7.54 10.15
CA GLU A 247 -19.98 -7.84 8.83
C GLU A 247 -19.99 -6.61 7.94
N ASN A 248 -20.38 -5.45 8.48
CA ASN A 248 -20.36 -4.19 7.74
C ASN A 248 -18.92 -3.80 7.31
N GLN A 249 -17.93 -4.00 8.19
CA GLN A 249 -16.52 -3.76 7.87
C GLN A 249 -16.05 -4.67 6.73
N ILE A 250 -16.37 -5.96 6.78
CA ILE A 250 -16.05 -6.92 5.71
C ILE A 250 -16.71 -6.48 4.41
N ASN A 251 -18.00 -6.11 4.40
CA ASN A 251 -18.67 -5.66 3.19
C ASN A 251 -18.03 -4.42 2.55
N VAL A 252 -17.50 -3.49 3.35
CA VAL A 252 -16.73 -2.35 2.83
C VAL A 252 -15.44 -2.83 2.16
N LEU A 253 -14.72 -3.78 2.77
CA LEU A 253 -13.54 -4.39 2.14
C LEU A 253 -13.87 -5.09 0.83
N LEU A 254 -15.07 -5.70 0.73
CA LEU A 254 -15.58 -6.35 -0.49
C LEU A 254 -16.11 -5.35 -1.52
N GLY A 255 -16.15 -4.04 -1.22
CA GLY A 255 -16.66 -2.99 -2.12
C GLY A 255 -18.18 -3.04 -2.32
N ARG A 256 -18.95 -3.56 -1.36
CA ARG A 256 -20.41 -3.68 -1.43
C ARG A 256 -21.13 -3.09 -0.21
N ASN A 257 -22.44 -2.90 -0.33
CA ASN A 257 -23.27 -2.41 0.76
C ASN A 257 -23.33 -3.42 1.93
N PRO A 258 -23.58 -2.94 3.18
CA PRO A 258 -23.76 -3.77 4.35
C PRO A 258 -24.78 -4.91 4.14
N ALA A 259 -24.38 -6.12 4.46
CA ALA A 259 -25.20 -7.33 4.38
C ALA A 259 -24.62 -8.40 5.33
N PRO A 260 -25.39 -9.43 5.72
CA PRO A 260 -24.83 -10.58 6.44
C PRO A 260 -23.68 -11.23 5.64
N VAL A 261 -22.68 -11.74 6.36
CA VAL A 261 -21.55 -12.47 5.79
C VAL A 261 -21.74 -13.97 6.10
N GLU A 262 -21.73 -14.79 5.07
CA GLU A 262 -21.77 -16.25 5.24
C GLU A 262 -20.46 -16.73 5.91
N ARG A 263 -20.59 -17.69 6.80
CA ARG A 263 -19.52 -18.41 7.46
C ARG A 263 -19.89 -19.88 7.64
N THR A 264 -18.98 -20.73 7.27
CA THR A 264 -19.17 -22.20 7.30
C THR A 264 -18.29 -22.85 8.35
N ALA A 265 -17.14 -22.24 8.65
CA ALA A 265 -16.21 -22.72 9.66
C ALA A 265 -16.45 -22.06 11.04
N ARG A 266 -15.98 -22.74 12.08
CA ARG A 266 -15.89 -22.21 13.44
C ARG A 266 -14.45 -21.87 13.76
N LEU A 267 -14.21 -20.87 14.63
CA LEU A 267 -12.86 -20.44 14.99
C LEU A 267 -11.94 -21.59 15.43
N LEU A 268 -12.48 -22.53 16.22
CA LEU A 268 -11.73 -23.67 16.75
C LEU A 268 -11.46 -24.80 15.74
N GLU A 269 -12.13 -24.77 14.60
CA GLU A 269 -11.96 -25.71 13.47
C GLU A 269 -10.96 -25.22 12.45
N GLU A 270 -10.61 -23.91 12.53
CA GLU A 270 -9.63 -23.30 11.63
C GLU A 270 -8.24 -23.93 11.80
N SER A 271 -7.70 -24.41 10.70
CA SER A 271 -6.36 -24.99 10.64
C SER A 271 -5.40 -24.05 9.94
N MET A 272 -4.27 -23.81 10.56
CA MET A 272 -3.15 -23.07 9.95
C MET A 272 -1.97 -24.00 9.75
N PRO A 273 -1.09 -23.71 8.78
CA PRO A 273 0.13 -24.51 8.57
C PRO A 273 0.91 -24.66 9.88
N VAL A 274 1.24 -25.90 10.23
CA VAL A 274 1.97 -26.22 11.49
C VAL A 274 3.37 -25.63 11.46
N GLU A 275 4.04 -25.75 10.31
CA GLU A 275 5.37 -25.19 10.08
C GLU A 275 5.24 -23.91 9.24
N ILE A 276 5.85 -22.84 9.71
CA ILE A 276 5.85 -21.54 9.05
C ILE A 276 7.30 -21.09 8.91
N PRO A 277 7.99 -21.51 7.86
CA PRO A 277 9.36 -21.08 7.61
C PRO A 277 9.38 -19.58 7.27
N ALA A 278 10.26 -18.85 7.97
CA ALA A 278 10.41 -17.41 7.77
C ALA A 278 11.29 -17.05 6.55
N GLY A 279 12.09 -18.01 6.06
CA GLY A 279 13.07 -17.76 5.01
C GLY A 279 14.30 -16.98 5.50
N LEU A 280 15.11 -16.50 4.57
CA LEU A 280 16.32 -15.73 4.86
C LEU A 280 15.99 -14.24 5.02
N PRO A 281 16.59 -13.54 6.01
CA PRO A 281 16.39 -12.09 6.18
C PRO A 281 16.70 -11.25 4.94
N SER A 282 17.72 -11.64 4.17
CA SER A 282 18.11 -10.94 2.93
C SER A 282 17.03 -10.95 1.85
N THR A 283 16.16 -11.98 1.81
CA THR A 283 15.10 -12.07 0.81
C THR A 283 14.00 -11.02 1.00
N LEU A 284 13.83 -10.47 2.21
CA LEU A 284 12.87 -9.39 2.46
C LEU A 284 13.13 -8.16 1.60
N LEU A 285 14.41 -7.81 1.38
CA LEU A 285 14.80 -6.64 0.61
C LEU A 285 14.33 -6.70 -0.85
N GLU A 286 14.19 -7.91 -1.39
CA GLU A 286 13.76 -8.13 -2.78
C GLU A 286 12.27 -8.45 -2.89
N ARG A 287 11.64 -8.86 -1.79
CA ARG A 287 10.26 -9.36 -1.80
C ARG A 287 9.25 -8.33 -1.34
N ARG A 288 9.54 -7.57 -0.29
CA ARG A 288 8.59 -6.64 0.32
C ARG A 288 8.31 -5.43 -0.57
N PRO A 289 7.06 -5.19 -0.94
CA PRO A 289 6.71 -4.05 -1.80
C PRO A 289 7.01 -2.69 -1.17
N ASP A 290 6.86 -2.53 0.14
CA ASP A 290 7.15 -1.26 0.83
C ASP A 290 8.65 -0.91 0.82
N ILE A 291 9.54 -1.91 0.94
CA ILE A 291 10.99 -1.70 0.78
C ILE A 291 11.32 -1.34 -0.67
N ARG A 292 10.73 -2.03 -1.64
CA ARG A 292 10.94 -1.76 -3.07
C ARG A 292 10.37 -0.42 -3.49
N GLU A 293 9.21 -0.03 -2.98
CA GLU A 293 8.63 1.30 -3.16
C GLU A 293 9.58 2.40 -2.66
N ALA A 294 10.13 2.23 -1.45
CA ALA A 294 11.07 3.17 -0.88
C ALA A 294 12.39 3.23 -1.68
N GLU A 295 12.89 2.09 -2.19
CA GLU A 295 14.07 2.03 -3.06
C GLU A 295 13.85 2.78 -4.38
N GLU A 296 12.72 2.55 -5.06
CA GLU A 296 12.41 3.23 -6.33
C GLU A 296 12.15 4.73 -6.11
N THR A 297 11.55 5.12 -4.98
CA THR A 297 11.40 6.52 -4.57
C THR A 297 12.77 7.18 -4.35
N LEU A 298 13.70 6.49 -3.70
CA LEU A 298 15.08 6.96 -3.53
C LEU A 298 15.79 7.07 -4.87
N ARG A 299 15.59 6.15 -5.80
CA ARG A 299 16.12 6.21 -7.16
C ARG A 299 15.59 7.42 -7.92
N ALA A 300 14.30 7.70 -7.80
CA ALA A 300 13.69 8.89 -8.39
C ALA A 300 14.31 10.18 -7.83
N ALA A 301 14.49 10.26 -6.50
CA ALA A 301 15.11 11.41 -5.85
C ALA A 301 16.59 11.59 -6.30
N ASN A 302 17.35 10.48 -6.44
CA ASN A 302 18.71 10.52 -6.97
C ASN A 302 18.77 11.07 -8.40
N ALA A 303 17.86 10.65 -9.26
CA ALA A 303 17.78 11.18 -10.63
C ALA A 303 17.42 12.66 -10.66
N GLN A 304 16.57 13.15 -9.74
CA GLN A 304 16.25 14.58 -9.59
C GLN A 304 17.46 15.42 -9.18
N VAL A 305 18.40 14.87 -8.38
CA VAL A 305 19.68 15.55 -8.14
C VAL A 305 20.44 15.76 -9.46
N GLY A 306 20.43 14.76 -10.35
CA GLY A 306 21.01 14.89 -11.68
C GLY A 306 20.35 15.98 -12.54
N VAL A 307 19.01 16.11 -12.46
CA VAL A 307 18.28 17.22 -13.13
C VAL A 307 18.72 18.57 -12.57
N ALA A 308 18.82 18.70 -11.22
CA ALA A 308 19.24 19.95 -10.58
C ALA A 308 20.68 20.32 -10.95
N VAL A 309 21.59 19.35 -11.10
CA VAL A 309 22.95 19.58 -11.59
C VAL A 309 22.93 20.04 -13.05
N ALA A 310 22.12 19.41 -13.92
CA ALA A 310 22.00 19.76 -15.32
C ALA A 310 21.51 21.21 -15.54
N ASN A 311 20.70 21.74 -14.64
CA ASN A 311 20.18 23.11 -14.70
C ASN A 311 21.26 24.20 -14.52
N PHE A 312 22.46 23.86 -14.07
CA PHE A 312 23.60 24.80 -14.04
C PHE A 312 24.23 24.99 -15.43
N PHE A 313 23.97 24.11 -16.37
CA PHE A 313 24.56 24.15 -17.72
C PHE A 313 23.60 24.76 -18.72
N PRO A 314 24.12 25.33 -19.83
CA PRO A 314 23.28 25.89 -20.88
C PRO A 314 22.46 24.82 -21.58
N GLN A 315 21.21 25.13 -21.86
CA GLN A 315 20.33 24.31 -22.70
C GLN A 315 20.57 24.63 -24.18
N ILE A 316 20.60 23.60 -25.00
CA ILE A 316 20.77 23.71 -26.45
C ILE A 316 19.45 23.36 -27.10
N GLY A 317 18.79 24.36 -27.70
CA GLY A 317 17.53 24.20 -28.40
C GLY A 317 17.73 24.26 -29.92
N LEU A 318 17.07 23.38 -30.64
CA LEU A 318 16.89 23.47 -32.09
C LEU A 318 15.46 23.93 -32.35
N THR A 319 15.31 24.94 -33.20
CA THR A 319 14.02 25.46 -33.59
C THR A 319 13.89 25.48 -35.09
N ALA A 320 12.72 25.17 -35.61
CA ALA A 320 12.35 25.38 -37.00
C ALA A 320 10.98 26.03 -37.06
N LEU A 321 10.78 26.90 -38.01
CA LEU A 321 9.51 27.56 -38.26
C LEU A 321 9.23 27.54 -39.76
N PHE A 322 8.00 27.20 -40.15
CA PHE A 322 7.53 27.21 -41.54
C PHE A 322 6.09 27.71 -41.56
N GLY A 323 5.83 28.74 -42.39
CA GLY A 323 4.48 29.30 -42.40
C GLY A 323 4.30 30.41 -43.46
N LYS A 324 3.29 31.23 -43.19
CA LYS A 324 2.98 32.44 -43.94
C LYS A 324 2.71 33.60 -42.99
N ALA A 325 3.21 34.77 -43.30
CA ALA A 325 2.87 36.00 -42.62
C ALA A 325 2.60 37.10 -43.68
N SER A 326 1.51 37.85 -43.50
CA SER A 326 1.14 38.91 -44.43
C SER A 326 0.58 40.11 -43.66
N PRO A 327 0.91 41.36 -44.09
CA PRO A 327 0.25 42.56 -43.59
C PRO A 327 -1.18 42.70 -44.12
N GLU A 328 -1.56 41.99 -45.21
CA GLU A 328 -2.90 42.00 -45.78
C GLU A 328 -3.43 40.56 -45.91
N LEU A 329 -4.70 40.37 -45.51
CA LEU A 329 -5.34 39.04 -45.62
C LEU A 329 -5.50 38.58 -47.05
N SER A 330 -5.70 39.52 -47.99
CA SER A 330 -5.77 39.27 -49.44
C SER A 330 -4.51 38.61 -50.00
N ASP A 331 -3.33 38.99 -49.47
CA ASP A 331 -2.04 38.48 -49.92
C ASP A 331 -1.63 37.14 -49.27
N PHE A 332 -2.38 36.72 -48.27
CA PHE A 332 -2.08 35.47 -47.55
C PHE A 332 -2.10 34.23 -48.45
N THR A 333 -2.88 34.25 -49.50
CA THR A 333 -2.94 33.18 -50.52
C THR A 333 -1.85 33.31 -51.60
N SER A 334 -1.20 34.45 -51.72
CA SER A 334 -0.13 34.69 -52.68
C SER A 334 1.17 33.97 -52.22
N GLY A 335 1.94 33.42 -53.15
CA GLY A 335 3.20 32.72 -52.81
C GLY A 335 4.31 33.58 -52.21
N LYS A 336 4.13 34.91 -52.14
CA LYS A 336 5.13 35.88 -51.67
C LYS A 336 5.16 36.02 -50.11
N THR A 337 4.23 35.38 -49.37
CA THR A 337 4.07 35.53 -47.93
C THR A 337 4.67 34.36 -47.15
N SER A 338 5.32 33.41 -47.82
CA SER A 338 5.95 32.27 -47.14
C SER A 338 7.19 32.69 -46.32
N LEU A 339 7.29 32.12 -45.13
CA LEU A 339 8.45 32.30 -44.27
C LEU A 339 8.93 30.94 -43.76
N TRP A 340 10.22 30.80 -43.60
CA TRP A 340 10.82 29.66 -42.92
C TRP A 340 12.11 30.09 -42.22
N SER A 341 12.40 29.41 -41.09
CA SER A 341 13.69 29.57 -40.40
C SER A 341 14.08 28.27 -39.74
N VAL A 342 15.38 28.03 -39.61
CA VAL A 342 15.96 26.98 -38.81
C VAL A 342 17.06 27.63 -37.96
N ALA A 343 17.04 27.43 -36.65
CA ALA A 343 18.03 28.01 -35.76
C ALA A 343 18.45 27.00 -34.67
N ALA A 344 19.68 27.16 -34.24
CA ALA A 344 20.17 26.55 -33.01
C ALA A 344 20.44 27.66 -32.01
N ASN A 345 19.90 27.54 -30.82
CA ASN A 345 20.06 28.50 -29.74
C ASN A 345 20.63 27.82 -28.49
N MET A 346 21.46 28.55 -27.76
CA MET A 346 22.00 28.12 -26.50
C MET A 346 21.71 29.22 -25.47
N ALA A 347 21.04 28.79 -24.40
CA ALA A 347 20.66 29.69 -23.31
C ALA A 347 21.00 29.05 -21.96
N GLY A 348 21.59 29.80 -21.05
CA GLY A 348 21.94 29.30 -19.72
C GLY A 348 22.03 30.42 -18.70
N PRO A 349 21.95 30.10 -17.41
CA PRO A 349 22.02 31.07 -16.32
C PRO A 349 23.47 31.54 -16.11
N ILE A 350 23.65 32.84 -15.98
CA ILE A 350 24.92 33.43 -15.54
C ILE A 350 24.84 33.81 -14.05
N PHE A 351 23.76 34.47 -13.66
CA PHE A 351 23.51 34.87 -12.28
C PHE A 351 22.04 34.86 -11.96
N GLN A 352 21.67 34.11 -10.90
CA GLN A 352 20.27 33.96 -10.44
C GLN A 352 20.15 34.18 -8.91
N GLY A 353 20.99 35.04 -8.32
CA GLY A 353 20.90 35.38 -6.89
C GLY A 353 20.96 34.15 -5.95
N GLY A 354 21.62 33.06 -6.35
CA GLY A 354 21.73 31.84 -5.53
C GLY A 354 20.57 30.83 -5.70
N ALA A 355 19.55 31.11 -6.51
CA ALA A 355 18.39 30.24 -6.66
C ALA A 355 18.74 28.81 -7.09
N LEU A 356 19.61 28.61 -8.08
CA LEU A 356 20.06 27.29 -8.53
C LEU A 356 20.80 26.51 -7.43
N VAL A 357 21.62 27.19 -6.64
CA VAL A 357 22.33 26.55 -5.50
C VAL A 357 21.35 26.13 -4.44
N ALA A 358 20.35 26.96 -4.15
CA ALA A 358 19.27 26.62 -3.21
C ALA A 358 18.44 25.43 -3.71
N GLN A 359 18.07 25.40 -5.00
CA GLN A 359 17.35 24.30 -5.62
C GLN A 359 18.16 22.99 -5.57
N TYR A 360 19.45 23.03 -5.89
CA TYR A 360 20.32 21.86 -5.77
C TYR A 360 20.37 21.33 -4.33
N ARG A 361 20.58 22.21 -3.35
CA ARG A 361 20.63 21.83 -1.92
C ARG A 361 19.29 21.25 -1.45
N GLN A 362 18.17 21.82 -1.89
CA GLN A 362 16.84 21.27 -1.64
C GLN A 362 16.71 19.84 -2.18
N THR A 363 17.13 19.62 -3.43
CA THR A 363 17.04 18.30 -4.06
C THR A 363 17.93 17.27 -3.36
N VAL A 364 19.13 17.67 -2.90
CA VAL A 364 20.01 16.82 -2.10
C VAL A 364 19.35 16.46 -0.76
N ALA A 365 18.70 17.40 -0.08
CA ALA A 365 17.98 17.13 1.17
C ALA A 365 16.78 16.16 0.94
N VAL A 366 16.06 16.28 -0.17
CA VAL A 366 15.00 15.33 -0.56
C VAL A 366 15.57 13.94 -0.82
N TRP A 367 16.71 13.84 -1.47
CA TRP A 367 17.40 12.56 -1.66
C TRP A 367 17.82 11.94 -0.32
N GLU A 368 18.35 12.73 0.60
CA GLU A 368 18.75 12.26 1.94
C GLU A 368 17.53 11.79 2.76
N GLU A 369 16.42 12.52 2.70
CA GLU A 369 15.16 12.10 3.29
C GLU A 369 14.69 10.75 2.71
N ALA A 370 14.70 10.58 1.40
CA ALA A 370 14.32 9.33 0.75
C ALA A 370 15.23 8.16 1.16
N LYS A 371 16.53 8.40 1.33
CA LYS A 371 17.49 7.41 1.84
C LYS A 371 17.14 6.96 3.25
N LEU A 372 16.88 7.90 4.16
CA LEU A 372 16.48 7.59 5.53
C LEU A 372 15.14 6.82 5.59
N ARG A 373 14.19 7.15 4.73
CA ARG A 373 12.92 6.41 4.60
C ARG A 373 13.14 4.96 4.14
N TYR A 374 14.04 4.74 3.19
CA TYR A 374 14.42 3.38 2.77
C TYR A 374 15.03 2.58 3.93
N GLU A 375 15.99 3.16 4.65
CA GLU A 375 16.62 2.51 5.81
C GLU A 375 15.59 2.21 6.90
N GLN A 376 14.67 3.14 7.18
CA GLN A 376 13.57 2.95 8.13
C GLN A 376 12.61 1.82 7.70
N ALA A 377 12.24 1.73 6.41
CA ALA A 377 11.39 0.67 5.89
C ALA A 377 12.03 -0.71 6.11
N VAL A 378 13.34 -0.82 5.89
CA VAL A 378 14.09 -2.07 6.16
C VAL A 378 14.07 -2.43 7.64
N LEU A 379 14.30 -1.48 8.55
CA LEU A 379 14.26 -1.73 9.99
C LEU A 379 12.87 -2.16 10.46
N ASN A 380 11.83 -1.49 9.99
CA ASN A 380 10.44 -1.84 10.30
C ASN A 380 10.10 -3.26 9.83
N ALA A 381 10.55 -3.64 8.64
CA ALA A 381 10.34 -4.97 8.10
C ALA A 381 10.96 -6.07 8.99
N PHE A 382 12.19 -5.90 9.43
CA PHE A 382 12.82 -6.84 10.36
C PHE A 382 12.11 -6.89 11.73
N GLN A 383 11.66 -5.74 12.24
CA GLN A 383 10.90 -5.66 13.47
C GLN A 383 9.57 -6.43 13.35
N GLU A 384 8.81 -6.23 12.27
CA GLU A 384 7.52 -6.88 12.06
C GLU A 384 7.65 -8.40 12.02
N VAL A 385 8.63 -8.93 11.26
CA VAL A 385 8.88 -10.37 11.21
C VAL A 385 9.29 -10.91 12.57
N SER A 386 10.22 -10.25 13.27
CA SER A 386 10.67 -10.69 14.60
C SER A 386 9.53 -10.69 15.62
N ASN A 387 8.68 -9.66 15.60
CA ASN A 387 7.50 -9.57 16.47
C ASN A 387 6.48 -10.68 16.17
N ALA A 388 6.23 -10.99 14.90
CA ALA A 388 5.30 -12.05 14.53
C ALA A 388 5.84 -13.43 14.92
N LEU A 389 7.13 -13.70 14.77
CA LEU A 389 7.76 -14.97 15.16
C LEU A 389 7.67 -15.22 16.67
N ILE A 390 8.05 -14.25 17.50
CA ILE A 390 7.95 -14.41 18.95
C ILE A 390 6.50 -14.49 19.42
N SER A 391 5.59 -13.73 18.82
CA SER A 391 4.17 -13.78 19.15
C SER A 391 3.58 -15.14 18.85
N ARG A 392 3.92 -15.76 17.71
CA ARG A 392 3.49 -17.11 17.37
C ARG A 392 3.92 -18.15 18.41
N GLU A 393 5.19 -18.13 18.79
CA GLU A 393 5.73 -19.03 19.82
C GLU A 393 4.97 -18.86 21.13
N LYS A 394 4.83 -17.63 21.62
CA LYS A 394 4.23 -17.36 22.93
C LYS A 394 2.72 -17.57 22.96
N TYR A 395 1.98 -17.27 21.89
CA TYR A 395 0.56 -17.59 21.84
C TYR A 395 0.29 -19.11 21.87
N GLN A 396 1.18 -19.93 21.32
CA GLN A 396 1.11 -21.39 21.46
C GLN A 396 1.22 -21.83 22.93
N GLU A 397 2.20 -21.27 23.66
CA GLU A 397 2.37 -21.56 25.10
C GLU A 397 1.17 -21.08 25.92
N VAL A 398 0.69 -19.87 25.67
CA VAL A 398 -0.49 -19.28 26.34
C VAL A 398 -1.72 -20.13 26.11
N GLN A 399 -1.97 -20.56 24.87
CA GLN A 399 -3.12 -21.40 24.52
C GLN A 399 -3.18 -22.70 25.33
N VAL A 400 -2.04 -23.39 25.49
CA VAL A 400 -1.97 -24.62 26.30
C VAL A 400 -2.38 -24.35 27.74
N GLN A 401 -1.93 -23.25 28.33
CA GLN A 401 -2.26 -22.94 29.74
C GLN A 401 -3.73 -22.48 29.88
N GLN A 402 -4.24 -21.68 28.93
CA GLN A 402 -5.64 -21.25 28.96
C GLN A 402 -6.60 -22.42 28.79
N SER A 403 -6.32 -23.33 27.85
CA SER A 403 -7.13 -24.56 27.69
C SER A 403 -7.18 -25.41 28.95
N ARG A 404 -6.04 -25.53 29.67
CA ARG A 404 -6.01 -26.24 30.95
C ARG A 404 -6.83 -25.54 32.03
N SER A 405 -6.77 -24.19 32.05
CA SER A 405 -7.52 -23.36 33.01
C SER A 405 -9.03 -23.50 32.77
N VAL A 406 -9.49 -23.38 31.52
CA VAL A 406 -10.91 -23.54 31.16
C VAL A 406 -11.42 -24.93 31.60
N LYS A 407 -10.69 -25.99 31.23
CA LYS A 407 -11.07 -27.36 31.63
C LYS A 407 -11.18 -27.55 33.15
N ALA A 408 -10.25 -26.97 33.91
CA ALA A 408 -10.28 -27.04 35.35
C ALA A 408 -11.48 -26.29 35.96
N TYR A 409 -11.84 -25.10 35.40
CA TYR A 409 -13.04 -24.38 35.83
C TYR A 409 -14.34 -25.09 35.46
N GLU A 410 -14.44 -25.71 34.27
CA GLU A 410 -15.57 -26.54 33.88
C GLU A 410 -15.82 -27.68 34.87
N GLU A 411 -14.76 -28.41 35.25
CA GLU A 411 -14.82 -29.46 36.25
C GLU A 411 -15.24 -28.91 37.61
N ALA A 412 -14.66 -27.77 38.03
CA ALA A 412 -14.98 -27.14 39.34
C ALA A 412 -16.44 -26.68 39.41
N VAL A 413 -17.00 -26.10 38.31
CA VAL A 413 -18.42 -25.74 38.26
C VAL A 413 -19.30 -26.97 38.41
N GLN A 414 -19.04 -28.07 37.72
CA GLN A 414 -19.81 -29.29 37.81
C GLN A 414 -19.75 -29.92 39.22
N VAL A 415 -18.56 -29.99 39.80
CA VAL A 415 -18.33 -30.58 41.15
C VAL A 415 -18.99 -29.72 42.22
N SER A 416 -18.80 -28.38 42.18
CA SER A 416 -19.36 -27.47 43.19
C SER A 416 -20.89 -27.50 43.17
N LEU A 417 -21.51 -27.54 41.99
CA LEU A 417 -22.97 -27.64 41.89
C LEU A 417 -23.52 -28.96 42.44
N LYS A 418 -22.88 -30.10 42.15
CA LYS A 418 -23.26 -31.42 42.73
C LYS A 418 -23.11 -31.42 44.27
N ARG A 419 -22.03 -30.85 44.79
CA ARG A 419 -21.81 -30.74 46.22
C ARG A 419 -22.82 -29.82 46.88
N TYR A 420 -23.15 -28.67 46.28
CA TYR A 420 -24.16 -27.74 46.77
C TYR A 420 -25.54 -28.41 46.87
N VAL A 421 -26.00 -29.11 45.80
CA VAL A 421 -27.24 -29.84 45.79
C VAL A 421 -27.27 -30.92 46.92
N ALA A 422 -26.13 -31.56 47.16
CA ALA A 422 -25.99 -32.55 48.25
C ALA A 422 -25.82 -31.92 49.66
N GLY A 423 -25.86 -30.59 49.81
CA GLY A 423 -25.70 -29.88 51.09
C GLY A 423 -24.28 -29.89 51.62
N LYS A 424 -23.25 -30.16 50.77
CA LYS A 424 -21.82 -30.29 51.14
C LYS A 424 -20.94 -29.12 50.70
N ALA A 425 -21.53 -28.11 50.05
CA ALA A 425 -20.86 -26.90 49.62
C ALA A 425 -21.76 -25.67 49.80
N SER A 426 -21.17 -24.49 49.91
CA SER A 426 -21.91 -23.24 49.95
C SER A 426 -22.30 -22.77 48.53
N TYR A 427 -23.34 -21.92 48.42
CA TYR A 427 -23.69 -21.28 47.17
C TYR A 427 -22.53 -20.45 46.62
N TYR A 428 -21.71 -19.89 47.49
CA TYR A 428 -20.55 -19.08 47.16
C TYR A 428 -19.54 -19.87 46.31
N GLU A 429 -19.28 -21.14 46.63
CA GLU A 429 -18.39 -22.00 45.83
C GLU A 429 -18.91 -22.19 44.41
N VAL A 430 -20.22 -22.31 44.22
CA VAL A 430 -20.83 -22.46 42.88
C VAL A 430 -20.69 -21.17 42.09
N LEU A 431 -21.15 -20.06 42.66
CA LEU A 431 -21.12 -18.76 41.95
C LEU A 431 -19.70 -18.32 41.63
N GLN A 432 -18.74 -18.54 42.55
CA GLN A 432 -17.34 -18.20 42.33
C GLN A 432 -16.74 -18.97 41.14
N ASN A 433 -16.99 -20.28 41.05
CA ASN A 433 -16.48 -21.08 39.94
C ASN A 433 -17.15 -20.71 38.62
N GLN A 434 -18.46 -20.44 38.59
CA GLN A 434 -19.17 -19.95 37.43
C GLN A 434 -18.67 -18.56 36.99
N GLN A 435 -18.44 -17.65 37.95
CA GLN A 435 -17.93 -16.32 37.68
C GLN A 435 -16.52 -16.35 37.06
N ASN A 436 -15.69 -17.35 37.39
CA ASN A 436 -14.35 -17.50 36.83
C ASN A 436 -14.33 -18.20 35.48
N LEU A 437 -15.29 -19.10 35.22
CA LEU A 437 -15.33 -19.86 33.96
C LEU A 437 -15.57 -18.97 32.75
N PHE A 438 -16.58 -18.10 32.78
CA PHE A 438 -16.95 -17.25 31.61
C PHE A 438 -15.79 -16.38 31.10
N PRO A 439 -15.05 -15.61 31.94
CA PRO A 439 -13.88 -14.88 31.50
C PRO A 439 -12.75 -15.79 30.98
N ALA A 440 -12.55 -16.96 31.56
CA ALA A 440 -11.53 -17.90 31.13
C ALA A 440 -11.80 -18.43 29.71
N GLU A 441 -13.07 -18.76 29.39
CA GLU A 441 -13.48 -19.14 28.03
C GLU A 441 -13.32 -18.00 27.03
N THR A 442 -13.70 -16.77 27.40
CA THR A 442 -13.53 -15.58 26.56
C THR A 442 -12.06 -15.30 26.26
N VAL A 443 -11.18 -15.41 27.27
CA VAL A 443 -9.72 -15.23 27.08
C VAL A 443 -9.15 -16.34 26.19
N LEU A 444 -9.63 -17.57 26.30
CA LEU A 444 -9.23 -18.66 25.42
C LEU A 444 -9.64 -18.37 23.96
N ALA A 445 -10.88 -17.92 23.73
CA ALA A 445 -11.36 -17.55 22.38
C ALA A 445 -10.48 -16.45 21.77
N GLN A 446 -10.15 -15.40 22.54
CA GLN A 446 -9.23 -14.34 22.12
C GLN A 446 -7.83 -14.87 21.83
N THR A 447 -7.35 -15.85 22.59
CA THR A 447 -6.03 -16.47 22.37
C THR A 447 -6.01 -17.26 21.06
N GLU A 448 -7.08 -18.00 20.75
CA GLU A 448 -7.22 -18.71 19.48
C GLU A 448 -7.25 -17.73 18.29
N LEU A 449 -8.01 -16.65 18.41
CA LEU A 449 -7.97 -15.57 17.42
C LEU A 449 -6.54 -15.06 17.21
N ASN A 450 -5.83 -14.72 18.29
CA ASN A 450 -4.47 -14.17 18.20
C ASN A 450 -3.49 -15.15 17.53
N ARG A 451 -3.68 -16.47 17.69
CA ARG A 451 -2.91 -17.51 16.99
C ARG A 451 -3.12 -17.48 15.48
N LEU A 452 -4.35 -17.23 15.03
CA LEU A 452 -4.66 -17.09 13.61
C LEU A 452 -4.12 -15.78 13.05
N LEU A 453 -4.35 -14.68 13.77
CA LEU A 453 -3.90 -13.34 13.35
C LEU A 453 -2.39 -13.21 13.23
N VAL A 454 -1.63 -13.87 14.10
CA VAL A 454 -0.16 -13.83 14.00
C VAL A 454 0.36 -14.50 12.73
N VAL A 455 -0.33 -15.51 12.20
CA VAL A 455 0.01 -16.13 10.92
C VAL A 455 -0.29 -15.18 9.76
N VAL A 456 -1.43 -14.49 9.80
CA VAL A 456 -1.78 -13.44 8.82
C VAL A 456 -0.72 -12.33 8.83
N GLN A 457 -0.33 -11.87 10.03
CA GLN A 457 0.68 -10.83 10.20
C GLN A 457 2.05 -11.29 9.70
N LEU A 458 2.47 -12.53 10.01
CA LEU A 458 3.74 -13.07 9.54
C LEU A 458 3.76 -13.21 8.01
N TYR A 459 2.68 -13.70 7.40
CA TYR A 459 2.53 -13.78 5.95
C TYR A 459 2.67 -12.41 5.27
N LYS A 460 2.00 -11.39 5.82
CA LYS A 460 2.12 -10.00 5.38
C LYS A 460 3.54 -9.47 5.57
N ALA A 461 4.14 -9.66 6.76
CA ALA A 461 5.48 -9.16 7.10
C ALA A 461 6.58 -9.76 6.24
N LEU A 462 6.41 -11.00 5.78
CA LEU A 462 7.32 -11.68 4.85
C LEU A 462 7.08 -11.29 3.39
N GLY A 463 6.09 -10.46 3.09
CA GLY A 463 5.77 -10.00 1.74
C GLY A 463 5.05 -11.04 0.89
N GLY A 464 4.23 -11.92 1.50
CA GLY A 464 3.40 -12.88 0.78
C GLY A 464 2.15 -12.27 0.16
N GLY A 465 1.53 -12.95 -0.80
CA GLY A 465 0.20 -12.61 -1.33
C GLY A 465 0.15 -11.77 -2.60
N TRP A 466 1.28 -11.50 -3.26
CA TRP A 466 1.31 -10.69 -4.47
C TRP A 466 1.96 -11.37 -5.70
N THR A 467 2.33 -12.63 -5.59
CA THR A 467 3.08 -13.34 -6.65
C THR A 467 2.39 -13.18 -8.01
N ALA A 468 3.16 -12.68 -8.97
CA ALA A 468 2.71 -12.27 -10.30
C ALA A 468 2.18 -13.41 -11.20
N ALA A 469 2.25 -14.67 -10.74
CA ALA A 469 1.73 -15.82 -11.46
C ALA A 469 0.20 -15.88 -11.50
N GLU A 470 -0.48 -14.96 -10.81
CA GLU A 470 -1.90 -15.05 -10.60
C GLU A 470 -2.59 -13.94 -11.35
N GLY A 471 -3.00 -14.35 -12.55
CA GLY A 471 -3.78 -13.53 -13.45
C GLY A 471 -4.89 -12.77 -12.75
N LEU A 472 -4.64 -11.51 -12.44
CA LEU A 472 -5.71 -10.55 -12.55
C LEU A 472 -6.21 -10.67 -13.99
N PRO A 473 -7.53 -10.82 -14.22
CA PRO A 473 -8.04 -10.82 -15.57
C PRO A 473 -7.49 -9.58 -16.26
N ALA A 474 -6.90 -9.79 -17.43
CA ALA A 474 -6.46 -8.69 -18.28
C ALA A 474 -7.65 -7.73 -18.38
N THR A 475 -7.49 -6.53 -17.83
CA THR A 475 -8.49 -5.46 -18.00
C THR A 475 -8.71 -5.24 -19.47
N PRO A 476 -9.96 -5.12 -19.93
CA PRO A 476 -10.30 -4.91 -21.33
C PRO A 476 -9.72 -3.62 -21.90
#